data_ddc86093767cd7d8bc172916f55e930b
#
_entry.id   ddc86093767cd7d8bc172916f55e930b
#
_cell.length_a   1.000
_cell.length_b   1.000
_cell.length_c   1.000
_cell.angle_alpha   90.00
_cell.angle_beta   90.00
_cell.angle_gamma   90.00
#
_symmetry.space_group_name_H-M   'P 1'
#
loop_
_entity.id
_entity.type
_entity.pdbx_description
1 polymer ?
#
loop_
_entity_poly.entity_id
_entity_poly.type
_entity_poly.pdbx_seq_one_letter_code
_entity_poly.pdbx_strand_id
1 'polypeptide(L)'
;MRKTISIPLLAALLFCVAGTPSFAFNQPPLNLGLTDILDGALPGPGTYFTEYIQAYQSDNFKDRDGNSIPGDLKVANVLSMNQFVHVYKHQMLGANLGADVLLPLVAISADGLSTNPAYLGDLTVGPFLQWFDTKLMGRPFFQRLEFNVTLPTGQYDKKYAINPGSNLWTIEPYYAFTWFITPQFSTSWRIHYTYSTENDDTDVRPGQAFHFNYSFEYEFLKNFRGAIAGYYLKQLTDDEVNGNSVPGSKEQVFAIGPAVSWAAAPNFFLGLKTAWETSTENRPEGNRTTFRLTYKF
;
A
#
# COMPACT_ATOMS: atom_id res chain seq x y z
N MET A 1 31.74 75.63 11.51
CA MET A 1 30.51 74.84 11.56
C MET A 1 30.61 73.71 10.54
N ARG A 2 30.95 72.47 10.96
CA ARG A 2 30.99 71.30 10.10
C ARG A 2 29.70 70.53 10.35
N LYS A 3 28.88 70.38 9.33
CA LYS A 3 27.68 69.52 9.34
C LYS A 3 28.08 68.06 9.06
N THR A 4 27.95 67.21 10.01
CA THR A 4 28.02 65.71 9.86
C THR A 4 26.74 65.24 9.29
N ILE A 5 26.82 64.57 8.11
CA ILE A 5 25.73 63.86 7.48
C ILE A 5 25.79 62.43 8.00
N SER A 6 24.80 62.04 8.79
CA SER A 6 24.60 60.61 9.22
C SER A 6 23.81 59.89 8.16
N ILE A 7 24.42 58.84 7.59
CA ILE A 7 23.78 57.86 6.69
C ILE A 7 23.13 56.77 7.56
N PRO A 8 21.83 56.54 7.47
CA PRO A 8 21.25 55.40 8.14
C PRO A 8 21.62 54.08 7.43
N LEU A 9 22.27 53.22 8.18
CA LEU A 9 22.59 51.85 7.77
C LEU A 9 21.27 51.05 7.70
N LEU A 10 20.79 50.76 6.49
CA LEU A 10 19.63 49.92 6.25
C LEU A 10 20.06 48.44 6.44
N ALA A 11 19.82 47.89 7.63
CA ALA A 11 20.03 46.46 7.89
C ALA A 11 18.96 45.68 7.13
N ALA A 12 19.35 45.06 6.03
CA ALA A 12 18.54 44.06 5.36
C ALA A 12 18.47 42.80 6.24
N LEU A 13 17.35 42.60 6.96
CA LEU A 13 17.02 41.33 7.57
C LEU A 13 16.75 40.32 6.44
N LEU A 14 17.74 39.48 6.15
CA LEU A 14 17.49 38.24 5.44
C LEU A 14 16.68 37.32 6.39
N PHE A 15 15.37 37.28 6.18
CA PHE A 15 14.56 36.16 6.68
C PHE A 15 15.01 34.92 5.92
N CYS A 16 15.91 34.13 6.49
CA CYS A 16 16.00 32.72 6.17
C CYS A 16 14.68 32.11 6.63
N VAL A 17 13.74 31.95 5.70
CA VAL A 17 12.65 30.99 5.86
C VAL A 17 13.33 29.63 5.89
N ALA A 18 13.68 29.18 7.09
CA ALA A 18 13.97 27.76 7.31
C ALA A 18 12.65 27.06 6.97
N GLY A 19 12.57 26.49 5.78
CA GLY A 19 11.48 25.60 5.41
C GLY A 19 11.45 24.51 6.48
N THR A 20 10.37 24.46 7.25
CA THR A 20 10.08 23.28 8.08
C THR A 20 10.16 22.08 7.15
N PRO A 21 10.88 21.02 7.52
CA PRO A 21 10.86 19.79 6.72
C PRO A 21 9.41 19.37 6.60
N SER A 22 8.85 19.50 5.40
CA SER A 22 7.55 18.94 5.06
C SER A 22 7.77 17.43 5.05
N PHE A 23 7.25 16.73 6.05
CA PHE A 23 7.17 15.28 6.00
C PHE A 23 6.18 14.93 4.89
N ALA A 24 6.68 14.62 3.72
CA ALA A 24 5.88 14.27 2.56
C ALA A 24 5.48 12.79 2.59
N PHE A 25 4.74 12.38 3.61
CA PHE A 25 4.10 11.07 3.68
C PHE A 25 2.62 11.28 3.36
N ASN A 26 2.31 11.44 2.07
CA ASN A 26 0.97 11.82 1.60
C ASN A 26 0.26 10.70 0.84
N GLN A 27 0.93 9.57 0.53
CA GLN A 27 0.28 8.47 -0.17
C GLN A 27 -0.89 7.91 0.67
N PRO A 28 -2.07 7.68 0.05
CA PRO A 28 -3.16 6.99 0.72
C PRO A 28 -2.73 5.57 1.15
N PRO A 29 -3.52 4.89 2.00
CA PRO A 29 -3.27 3.49 2.32
C PRO A 29 -3.23 2.62 1.07
N LEU A 30 -2.06 2.06 0.74
CA LEU A 30 -1.82 1.19 -0.42
C LEU A 30 -1.73 -0.27 0.01
N ASN A 31 -1.95 -1.19 -0.95
CA ASN A 31 -1.72 -2.61 -0.75
C ASN A 31 -0.20 -2.91 -0.69
N LEU A 32 0.44 -2.53 0.41
CA LEU A 32 1.83 -2.88 0.67
C LEU A 32 1.90 -4.08 1.62
N GLY A 33 2.20 -5.24 1.04
CA GLY A 33 2.40 -6.46 1.80
C GLY A 33 1.11 -7.12 2.33
N LEU A 34 -0.07 -6.83 1.84
CA LEU A 34 -1.27 -7.62 2.17
C LEU A 34 -1.28 -8.95 1.42
N THR A 35 -0.88 -8.96 0.16
CA THR A 35 -0.93 -10.13 -0.72
C THR A 35 0.44 -10.74 -0.96
N ASP A 36 0.48 -12.04 -1.26
CA ASP A 36 1.72 -12.82 -1.43
C ASP A 36 1.48 -14.14 -2.18
N ILE A 37 1.63 -15.27 -1.47
CA ILE A 37 1.58 -16.65 -2.01
C ILE A 37 0.24 -16.92 -2.71
N LEU A 38 0.32 -17.38 -3.96
CA LEU A 38 -0.82 -17.74 -4.82
C LEU A 38 -1.80 -16.59 -5.08
N ASP A 39 -1.32 -15.34 -5.08
CA ASP A 39 -2.16 -14.15 -5.14
C ASP A 39 -3.00 -14.04 -6.43
N GLY A 40 -2.48 -14.48 -7.58
CA GLY A 40 -3.24 -14.56 -8.83
C GLY A 40 -4.17 -15.78 -8.95
N ALA A 41 -4.06 -16.76 -8.04
CA ALA A 41 -4.73 -18.04 -8.13
C ALA A 41 -5.84 -18.21 -7.09
N LEU A 42 -7.09 -18.28 -7.54
CA LEU A 42 -8.25 -18.66 -6.72
C LEU A 42 -8.70 -20.07 -7.04
N PRO A 43 -9.37 -20.77 -6.10
CA PRO A 43 -9.92 -22.12 -6.33
C PRO A 43 -11.12 -22.21 -7.29
N GLY A 44 -11.35 -21.22 -8.16
CA GLY A 44 -12.42 -21.20 -9.16
C GLY A 44 -13.58 -20.26 -8.80
N PRO A 45 -14.64 -20.19 -9.61
CA PRO A 45 -15.81 -19.34 -9.34
C PRO A 45 -16.46 -19.62 -7.99
N GLY A 46 -17.03 -18.59 -7.37
CA GLY A 46 -17.67 -18.66 -6.06
C GLY A 46 -17.52 -17.38 -5.24
N THR A 47 -18.00 -17.42 -4.02
CA THR A 47 -17.87 -16.31 -3.06
C THR A 47 -16.76 -16.61 -2.07
N TYR A 48 -15.95 -15.60 -1.77
CA TYR A 48 -14.84 -15.68 -0.84
C TYR A 48 -14.94 -14.56 0.17
N PHE A 49 -14.55 -14.87 1.39
CA PHE A 49 -14.20 -13.87 2.40
C PHE A 49 -12.72 -14.00 2.71
N THR A 50 -12.00 -12.89 2.69
CA THR A 50 -10.62 -12.85 3.13
C THR A 50 -10.45 -11.78 4.20
N GLU A 51 -9.90 -12.19 5.33
CA GLU A 51 -9.46 -11.30 6.41
C GLU A 51 -7.94 -11.19 6.36
N TYR A 52 -7.45 -9.95 6.35
CA TYR A 52 -6.04 -9.65 6.55
C TYR A 52 -5.90 -8.88 7.86
N ILE A 53 -5.10 -9.40 8.78
CA ILE A 53 -4.66 -8.66 9.96
C ILE A 53 -3.21 -8.30 9.74
N GLN A 54 -2.93 -7.00 9.58
CA GLN A 54 -1.59 -6.50 9.33
C GLN A 54 -1.15 -5.56 10.47
N ALA A 55 -0.04 -5.88 11.11
CA ALA A 55 0.65 -5.00 12.04
C ALA A 55 1.85 -4.35 11.34
N TYR A 56 1.97 -3.04 11.48
CA TYR A 56 3.11 -2.24 11.04
C TYR A 56 3.71 -1.49 12.21
N GLN A 57 5.03 -1.38 12.24
CA GLN A 57 5.73 -0.52 13.20
C GLN A 57 7.01 0.04 12.59
N SER A 58 7.31 1.30 12.92
CA SER A 58 8.54 2.00 12.56
C SER A 58 8.92 3.00 13.65
N ASP A 59 10.19 3.09 13.93
CA ASP A 59 10.84 4.12 14.74
C ASP A 59 11.94 4.86 13.96
N ASN A 60 11.98 4.67 12.64
CA ASN A 60 12.98 5.23 11.74
C ASN A 60 12.29 5.90 10.56
N PHE A 61 12.35 7.23 10.49
CA PHE A 61 11.82 8.00 9.38
C PHE A 61 12.96 8.41 8.44
N LYS A 62 12.74 8.28 7.15
CA LYS A 62 13.73 8.60 6.11
C LYS A 62 13.38 9.89 5.39
N ASP A 63 14.41 10.67 5.09
CA ASP A 63 14.32 11.82 4.21
C ASP A 63 14.33 11.40 2.72
N ARG A 64 14.31 12.39 1.82
CA ARG A 64 14.34 12.16 0.36
C ARG A 64 15.61 11.48 -0.16
N ASP A 65 16.70 11.53 0.60
CA ASP A 65 17.99 10.97 0.24
C ASP A 65 18.21 9.60 0.97
N GLY A 66 17.19 9.10 1.71
CA GLY A 66 17.22 7.84 2.44
C GLY A 66 17.96 7.91 3.78
N ASN A 67 18.34 9.11 4.24
CA ASN A 67 18.97 9.27 5.54
C ASN A 67 17.93 9.23 6.65
N SER A 68 18.31 8.71 7.83
CA SER A 68 17.44 8.75 8.99
C SER A 68 17.26 10.18 9.49
N ILE A 69 16.01 10.59 9.67
CA ILE A 69 15.66 11.89 10.25
C ILE A 69 15.82 11.78 11.77
N PRO A 70 16.66 12.63 12.41
CA PRO A 70 16.79 12.61 13.86
C PRO A 70 15.47 12.97 14.57
N GLY A 71 15.12 12.24 15.61
CA GLY A 71 13.93 12.48 16.44
C GLY A 71 13.38 11.19 17.03
N ASP A 72 12.42 11.34 17.94
CA ASP A 72 11.75 10.22 18.61
C ASP A 72 10.40 9.88 17.94
N LEU A 73 10.30 10.11 16.62
CA LEU A 73 9.09 9.78 15.87
C LEU A 73 8.91 8.28 15.80
N LYS A 74 7.70 7.82 16.17
CA LYS A 74 7.30 6.42 16.04
C LYS A 74 5.92 6.34 15.44
N VAL A 75 5.68 5.31 14.66
CA VAL A 75 4.36 4.99 14.14
C VAL A 75 4.12 3.50 14.22
N ALA A 76 2.93 3.14 14.67
CA ALA A 76 2.44 1.77 14.64
C ALA A 76 0.97 1.77 14.20
N ASN A 77 0.59 0.77 13.44
CA ASN A 77 -0.82 0.52 13.15
C ASN A 77 -1.12 -0.98 13.12
N VAL A 78 -2.38 -1.29 13.40
CA VAL A 78 -2.96 -2.60 13.17
C VAL A 78 -4.16 -2.42 12.26
N LEU A 79 -4.10 -3.03 11.09
CA LEU A 79 -5.14 -3.04 10.07
C LEU A 79 -5.86 -4.39 10.10
N SER A 80 -7.19 -4.38 10.17
CA SER A 80 -8.08 -5.47 9.80
C SER A 80 -8.71 -5.11 8.45
N MET A 81 -8.30 -5.77 7.37
CA MET A 81 -8.87 -5.57 6.03
C MET A 81 -9.82 -6.72 5.72
N ASN A 82 -11.11 -6.40 5.66
CA ASN A 82 -12.17 -7.34 5.37
C ASN A 82 -12.52 -7.30 3.88
N GLN A 83 -12.22 -8.36 3.15
CA GLN A 83 -12.47 -8.44 1.71
C GLN A 83 -13.53 -9.48 1.40
N PHE A 84 -14.60 -9.08 0.70
CA PHE A 84 -15.59 -9.96 0.09
C PHE A 84 -15.37 -9.99 -1.41
N VAL A 85 -15.19 -11.18 -1.96
CA VAL A 85 -14.93 -11.40 -3.39
C VAL A 85 -16.01 -12.32 -3.95
N HIS A 86 -16.60 -11.96 -5.09
CA HIS A 86 -17.46 -12.87 -5.85
C HIS A 86 -16.96 -13.05 -7.28
N VAL A 87 -16.69 -14.28 -7.65
CA VAL A 87 -16.32 -14.67 -9.02
C VAL A 87 -17.51 -15.36 -9.68
N TYR A 88 -18.07 -14.73 -10.69
CA TYR A 88 -19.20 -15.27 -11.42
C TYR A 88 -18.77 -16.43 -12.32
N LYS A 89 -19.72 -17.35 -12.62
CA LYS A 89 -19.50 -18.41 -13.63
C LYS A 89 -19.52 -17.85 -15.06
N HIS A 90 -20.10 -16.65 -15.24
CA HIS A 90 -20.15 -15.98 -16.52
C HIS A 90 -18.76 -15.54 -16.99
N GLN A 91 -18.47 -15.77 -18.25
CA GLN A 91 -17.18 -15.45 -18.86
C GLN A 91 -17.29 -14.34 -19.90
N MET A 92 -16.27 -13.47 -19.95
CA MET A 92 -16.05 -12.46 -20.96
C MET A 92 -14.55 -12.48 -21.33
N LEU A 93 -14.23 -12.47 -22.61
CA LEU A 93 -12.83 -12.53 -23.10
C LEU A 93 -12.02 -13.73 -22.55
N GLY A 94 -12.68 -14.86 -22.32
CA GLY A 94 -12.05 -16.05 -21.74
C GLY A 94 -11.77 -15.96 -20.25
N ALA A 95 -12.19 -14.90 -19.56
CA ALA A 95 -12.06 -14.70 -18.14
C ALA A 95 -13.42 -14.78 -17.45
N ASN A 96 -13.46 -15.22 -16.21
CA ASN A 96 -14.62 -15.08 -15.34
C ASN A 96 -14.73 -13.64 -14.83
N LEU A 97 -15.92 -13.06 -14.90
CA LEU A 97 -16.21 -11.78 -14.28
C LEU A 97 -16.20 -11.92 -12.75
N GLY A 98 -15.78 -10.88 -12.05
CA GLY A 98 -15.86 -10.81 -10.61
C GLY A 98 -15.94 -9.38 -10.12
N ALA A 99 -16.24 -9.26 -8.85
CA ALA A 99 -16.18 -8.00 -8.12
C ALA A 99 -15.77 -8.26 -6.67
N ASP A 100 -15.14 -7.28 -6.06
CA ASP A 100 -14.86 -7.31 -4.64
C ASP A 100 -15.16 -5.99 -3.94
N VAL A 101 -15.22 -6.10 -2.63
CA VAL A 101 -15.39 -4.98 -1.70
C VAL A 101 -14.42 -5.17 -0.56
N LEU A 102 -13.64 -4.13 -0.25
CA LEU A 102 -12.66 -4.11 0.85
C LEU A 102 -13.06 -3.05 1.87
N LEU A 103 -13.19 -3.46 3.12
CA LEU A 103 -13.52 -2.59 4.25
C LEU A 103 -12.38 -2.63 5.27
N PRO A 104 -11.54 -1.58 5.36
CA PRO A 104 -10.48 -1.50 6.35
C PRO A 104 -10.96 -0.95 7.68
N LEU A 105 -10.52 -1.60 8.77
CA LEU A 105 -10.55 -1.06 10.13
C LEU A 105 -9.10 -0.93 10.60
N VAL A 106 -8.69 0.27 10.99
CA VAL A 106 -7.29 0.53 11.36
C VAL A 106 -7.18 1.24 12.69
N ALA A 107 -6.39 0.69 13.61
CA ALA A 107 -5.96 1.36 14.84
C ALA A 107 -4.57 1.95 14.61
N ILE A 108 -4.40 3.25 14.88
CA ILE A 108 -3.17 3.99 14.63
C ILE A 108 -2.65 4.56 15.94
N SER A 109 -1.34 4.43 16.16
CA SER A 109 -0.61 5.05 17.27
C SER A 109 0.67 5.70 16.72
N ALA A 110 0.97 6.91 17.16
CA ALA A 110 2.23 7.58 16.82
C ALA A 110 2.74 8.42 17.99
N ASP A 111 4.06 8.44 18.19
CA ASP A 111 4.72 9.39 19.07
C ASP A 111 5.21 10.57 18.21
N GLY A 112 4.98 11.78 18.70
CA GLY A 112 5.36 13.02 18.00
C GLY A 112 4.41 13.48 16.89
N LEU A 113 3.34 12.71 16.57
CA LEU A 113 2.32 13.07 15.59
C LEU A 113 0.90 12.87 16.18
N SER A 114 -0.04 13.72 15.81
CA SER A 114 -1.44 13.57 16.21
C SER A 114 -2.13 12.49 15.38
N THR A 115 -2.83 11.57 16.03
CA THR A 115 -3.57 10.48 15.39
C THR A 115 -5.06 10.60 15.64
N ASN A 116 -5.86 10.33 14.61
CA ASN A 116 -7.31 10.23 14.75
C ASN A 116 -7.65 8.92 15.49
N PRO A 117 -8.40 8.98 16.61
CA PRO A 117 -8.76 7.78 17.39
C PRO A 117 -9.85 6.91 16.74
N ALA A 118 -10.39 7.30 15.60
CA ALA A 118 -11.36 6.52 14.86
C ALA A 118 -10.69 5.34 14.15
N TYR A 119 -11.51 4.40 13.63
CA TYR A 119 -11.01 3.13 13.09
C TYR A 119 -11.39 2.87 11.63
N LEU A 120 -12.51 3.46 11.15
CA LEU A 120 -13.04 3.15 9.82
C LEU A 120 -12.21 3.85 8.74
N GLY A 121 -11.58 3.07 7.87
CA GLY A 121 -10.90 3.55 6.67
C GLY A 121 -11.80 3.63 5.45
N ASP A 122 -11.22 3.96 4.30
CA ASP A 122 -11.93 4.18 3.05
C ASP A 122 -12.35 2.86 2.39
N LEU A 123 -13.62 2.77 1.98
CA LEU A 123 -14.17 1.62 1.27
C LEU A 123 -13.56 1.53 -0.13
N THR A 124 -13.10 0.34 -0.52
CA THR A 124 -12.66 0.06 -1.88
C THR A 124 -13.60 -0.91 -2.57
N VAL A 125 -13.90 -0.68 -3.84
CA VAL A 125 -14.66 -1.57 -4.70
C VAL A 125 -13.90 -1.84 -5.98
N GLY A 126 -13.93 -3.09 -6.48
CA GLY A 126 -13.16 -3.49 -7.66
C GLY A 126 -13.91 -4.51 -8.53
N PRO A 127 -14.35 -4.14 -9.75
CA PRO A 127 -14.69 -5.12 -10.77
C PRO A 127 -13.42 -5.72 -11.36
N PHE A 128 -13.44 -7.03 -11.68
CA PHE A 128 -12.27 -7.70 -12.23
C PHE A 128 -12.60 -8.79 -13.24
N LEU A 129 -11.56 -9.17 -13.99
CA LEU A 129 -11.49 -10.33 -14.86
C LEU A 129 -10.49 -11.35 -14.26
N GLN A 130 -10.92 -12.62 -14.11
CA GLN A 130 -10.09 -13.70 -13.59
C GLN A 130 -9.96 -14.82 -14.60
N TRP A 131 -8.74 -15.13 -15.03
CA TRP A 131 -8.43 -16.26 -15.90
C TRP A 131 -7.90 -17.43 -15.03
N PHE A 132 -8.55 -18.60 -15.15
CA PHE A 132 -8.17 -19.81 -14.41
C PHE A 132 -7.36 -20.79 -15.27
N ASP A 133 -7.66 -20.87 -16.56
CA ASP A 133 -7.19 -21.96 -17.43
C ASP A 133 -6.16 -21.49 -18.47
N THR A 134 -5.32 -20.50 -18.11
CA THR A 134 -4.25 -20.04 -18.99
C THR A 134 -2.95 -20.78 -18.75
N LYS A 135 -2.06 -20.76 -19.74
CA LYS A 135 -0.74 -21.37 -19.66
C LYS A 135 0.33 -20.42 -20.15
N LEU A 136 1.43 -20.34 -19.43
CA LEU A 136 2.66 -19.69 -19.88
C LEU A 136 3.76 -20.74 -20.02
N MET A 137 4.37 -20.87 -21.20
CA MET A 137 5.36 -21.92 -21.51
C MET A 137 4.86 -23.35 -21.19
N GLY A 138 3.57 -23.62 -21.45
CA GLY A 138 2.93 -24.91 -21.18
C GLY A 138 2.60 -25.20 -19.71
N ARG A 139 2.87 -24.27 -18.80
CA ARG A 139 2.63 -24.38 -17.35
C ARG A 139 1.44 -23.55 -16.90
N PRO A 140 0.72 -23.94 -15.82
CA PRO A 140 -0.44 -23.20 -15.32
C PRO A 140 -0.06 -21.74 -15.00
N PHE A 141 -0.90 -20.82 -15.46
CA PHE A 141 -0.73 -19.40 -15.31
C PHE A 141 -2.09 -18.77 -15.00
N PHE A 142 -2.30 -18.38 -13.75
CA PHE A 142 -3.52 -17.73 -13.29
C PHE A 142 -3.33 -16.23 -13.34
N GLN A 143 -4.38 -15.50 -13.75
CA GLN A 143 -4.28 -14.06 -13.95
C GLN A 143 -5.54 -13.35 -13.48
N ARG A 144 -5.36 -12.12 -12.99
CA ARG A 144 -6.44 -11.18 -12.66
C ARG A 144 -6.09 -9.80 -13.18
N LEU A 145 -7.04 -9.14 -13.80
CA LEU A 145 -7.03 -7.72 -14.08
C LEU A 145 -8.19 -7.09 -13.33
N GLU A 146 -7.89 -6.14 -12.46
CA GLU A 146 -8.88 -5.49 -11.59
C GLU A 146 -8.74 -3.99 -11.64
N PHE A 147 -9.85 -3.28 -11.46
CA PHE A 147 -9.93 -1.84 -11.45
C PHE A 147 -10.53 -1.37 -10.12
N ASN A 148 -9.67 -1.07 -9.14
CA ASN A 148 -10.08 -0.60 -7.83
C ASN A 148 -10.40 0.88 -7.83
N VAL A 149 -11.48 1.23 -7.10
CA VAL A 149 -11.82 2.59 -6.75
C VAL A 149 -12.03 2.66 -5.24
N THR A 150 -11.18 3.44 -4.57
CA THR A 150 -11.32 3.73 -3.15
C THR A 150 -12.10 5.03 -2.98
N LEU A 151 -13.15 4.97 -2.16
CA LEU A 151 -14.09 6.06 -1.92
C LEU A 151 -13.71 6.78 -0.62
N PRO A 152 -13.77 8.12 -0.53
CA PRO A 152 -13.49 8.86 0.70
C PRO A 152 -14.61 8.70 1.73
N THR A 153 -14.80 7.50 2.23
CA THR A 153 -15.88 7.13 3.18
C THR A 153 -15.38 6.88 4.59
N GLY A 154 -14.06 6.82 4.76
CA GLY A 154 -13.40 6.61 6.03
C GLY A 154 -13.49 7.84 6.94
N GLN A 155 -13.10 7.64 8.18
CA GLN A 155 -13.10 8.71 9.17
C GLN A 155 -11.85 9.59 8.98
N TYR A 156 -12.09 10.86 8.70
CA TYR A 156 -11.08 11.87 8.45
C TYR A 156 -11.39 13.16 9.23
N ASP A 157 -10.35 13.80 9.77
CA ASP A 157 -10.41 15.12 10.37
C ASP A 157 -9.04 15.79 10.21
N LYS A 158 -8.98 16.91 9.48
CA LYS A 158 -7.74 17.63 9.15
C LYS A 158 -6.90 18.12 10.33
N LYS A 159 -7.47 18.10 11.55
CA LYS A 159 -6.70 18.44 12.77
C LYS A 159 -5.70 17.37 13.17
N TYR A 160 -5.85 16.13 12.65
CA TYR A 160 -4.93 15.03 12.91
C TYR A 160 -3.96 14.88 11.75
N ALA A 161 -2.69 14.62 12.07
CA ALA A 161 -1.67 14.34 11.07
C ALA A 161 -1.86 12.96 10.41
N ILE A 162 -2.43 11.98 11.13
CA ILE A 162 -2.67 10.64 10.61
C ILE A 162 -4.14 10.26 10.86
N ASN A 163 -4.82 9.83 9.81
CA ASN A 163 -6.23 9.48 9.79
C ASN A 163 -6.46 8.06 9.26
N PRO A 164 -7.55 7.36 9.66
CA PRO A 164 -7.97 6.09 9.05
C PRO A 164 -8.41 6.25 7.59
N GLY A 165 -9.13 7.31 7.26
CA GLY A 165 -9.52 7.68 5.90
C GLY A 165 -8.62 8.75 5.32
N SER A 166 -8.55 8.84 4.00
CA SER A 166 -7.65 9.74 3.26
C SER A 166 -8.35 11.02 2.75
N ASN A 167 -9.70 11.04 2.78
CA ASN A 167 -10.52 12.15 2.26
C ASN A 167 -10.23 12.50 0.79
N LEU A 168 -9.90 11.49 -0.01
CA LEU A 168 -9.67 11.61 -1.45
C LEU A 168 -10.10 10.34 -2.17
N TRP A 169 -10.37 10.43 -3.46
CA TRP A 169 -10.62 9.27 -4.31
C TRP A 169 -9.28 8.70 -4.77
N THR A 170 -9.16 7.35 -4.73
CA THR A 170 -8.02 6.65 -5.32
C THR A 170 -8.49 5.70 -6.40
N ILE A 171 -7.87 5.78 -7.57
CA ILE A 171 -8.08 4.88 -8.71
C ILE A 171 -6.83 4.03 -8.84
N GLU A 172 -7.01 2.70 -8.73
CA GLU A 172 -5.89 1.78 -8.65
C GLU A 172 -6.14 0.52 -9.50
N PRO A 173 -5.94 0.60 -10.84
CA PRO A 173 -5.89 -0.61 -11.66
C PRO A 173 -4.70 -1.47 -11.24
N TYR A 174 -4.91 -2.81 -11.21
CA TYR A 174 -3.81 -3.74 -11.00
C TYR A 174 -3.91 -4.98 -11.88
N TYR A 175 -2.75 -5.59 -12.10
CA TYR A 175 -2.61 -6.89 -12.72
C TYR A 175 -1.93 -7.84 -11.74
N ALA A 176 -2.61 -8.96 -11.41
CA ALA A 176 -2.05 -10.00 -10.57
C ALA A 176 -1.91 -11.31 -11.36
N PHE A 177 -0.84 -12.06 -11.08
CA PHE A 177 -0.68 -13.39 -11.65
C PHE A 177 0.01 -14.35 -10.67
N THR A 178 -0.24 -15.64 -10.89
CA THR A 178 0.52 -16.75 -10.31
C THR A 178 0.96 -17.68 -11.43
N TRP A 179 2.26 -17.89 -11.55
CA TRP A 179 2.85 -18.81 -12.54
C TRP A 179 3.49 -20.01 -11.85
N PHE A 180 3.02 -21.19 -12.18
CA PHE A 180 3.61 -22.46 -11.73
C PHE A 180 4.74 -22.86 -12.68
N ILE A 181 5.99 -22.56 -12.32
CA ILE A 181 7.19 -22.91 -13.09
C ILE A 181 7.41 -24.42 -13.07
N THR A 182 7.18 -25.05 -11.91
CA THR A 182 7.08 -26.49 -11.72
C THR A 182 5.83 -26.79 -10.88
N PRO A 183 5.43 -28.07 -10.67
CA PRO A 183 4.32 -28.36 -9.76
C PRO A 183 4.54 -27.83 -8.34
N GLN A 184 5.79 -27.78 -7.85
CA GLN A 184 6.12 -27.31 -6.50
C GLN A 184 6.52 -25.83 -6.45
N PHE A 185 7.19 -25.32 -7.49
CA PHE A 185 7.70 -23.95 -7.50
C PHE A 185 6.81 -23.01 -8.31
N SER A 186 6.36 -21.94 -7.69
CA SER A 186 5.56 -20.88 -8.32
C SER A 186 6.10 -19.49 -7.95
N THR A 187 5.62 -18.50 -8.66
CA THR A 187 5.83 -17.09 -8.33
C THR A 187 4.53 -16.34 -8.51
N SER A 188 4.24 -15.42 -7.59
CA SER A 188 3.04 -14.57 -7.65
C SER A 188 3.43 -13.11 -7.58
N TRP A 189 2.71 -12.30 -8.35
CA TRP A 189 2.93 -10.87 -8.44
C TRP A 189 1.60 -10.16 -8.53
N ARG A 190 1.50 -8.99 -7.89
CA ARG A 190 0.40 -8.05 -8.05
C ARG A 190 0.98 -6.66 -8.26
N ILE A 191 0.75 -6.11 -9.44
CA ILE A 191 1.36 -4.89 -9.95
C ILE A 191 0.28 -3.83 -10.06
N HIS A 192 0.45 -2.70 -9.37
CA HIS A 192 -0.50 -1.62 -9.25
C HIS A 192 0.03 -0.32 -9.86
N TYR A 193 -0.89 0.46 -10.38
CA TYR A 193 -0.69 1.87 -10.64
C TYR A 193 -1.74 2.66 -9.85
N THR A 194 -1.31 3.71 -9.15
CA THR A 194 -2.17 4.48 -8.26
C THR A 194 -2.25 5.92 -8.73
N TYR A 195 -3.46 6.43 -8.84
CA TYR A 195 -3.80 7.83 -9.05
C TYR A 195 -4.77 8.27 -7.97
N SER A 196 -4.50 9.41 -7.31
CA SER A 196 -5.37 10.01 -6.29
C SER A 196 -5.82 11.40 -6.72
N THR A 197 -7.04 11.76 -6.30
CA THR A 197 -7.53 13.13 -6.41
C THR A 197 -6.89 14.00 -5.32
N GLU A 198 -7.17 15.28 -5.33
CA GLU A 198 -6.82 16.21 -4.26
C GLU A 198 -7.70 15.95 -3.02
N ASN A 199 -7.14 16.13 -1.85
CA ASN A 199 -7.85 16.20 -0.59
C ASN A 199 -8.35 17.64 -0.40
N ASP A 200 -9.66 17.84 -0.50
CA ASP A 200 -10.32 19.15 -0.51
C ASP A 200 -10.14 19.96 0.79
N ASP A 201 -9.72 19.31 1.89
CA ASP A 201 -9.48 19.97 3.18
C ASP A 201 -8.06 20.53 3.34
N THR A 202 -7.11 19.98 2.59
CA THR A 202 -5.68 20.32 2.70
C THR A 202 -5.05 20.84 1.41
N ASP A 203 -5.80 20.79 0.29
CA ASP A 203 -5.34 21.11 -1.05
C ASP A 203 -4.08 20.32 -1.45
N VAL A 204 -3.93 19.07 -0.91
CA VAL A 204 -2.83 18.17 -1.19
C VAL A 204 -3.30 17.07 -2.12
N ARG A 205 -2.61 16.89 -3.24
CA ARG A 205 -2.77 15.75 -4.13
C ARG A 205 -1.51 14.89 -4.08
N PRO A 206 -1.59 13.64 -3.58
CA PRO A 206 -0.46 12.71 -3.62
C PRO A 206 0.02 12.44 -5.05
N GLY A 207 1.31 12.33 -5.23
CA GLY A 207 1.87 11.97 -6.53
C GLY A 207 1.45 10.57 -6.96
N GLN A 208 1.39 10.34 -8.27
CA GLN A 208 1.10 9.03 -8.85
C GLN A 208 2.15 8.02 -8.43
N ALA A 209 1.75 6.77 -8.16
CA ALA A 209 2.64 5.75 -7.67
C ALA A 209 2.51 4.44 -8.47
N PHE A 210 3.62 3.73 -8.52
CA PHE A 210 3.71 2.34 -8.97
C PHE A 210 4.14 1.50 -7.80
N HIS A 211 3.45 0.41 -7.55
CA HIS A 211 3.86 -0.54 -6.52
C HIS A 211 3.51 -1.97 -6.90
N PHE A 212 4.19 -2.91 -6.27
CA PHE A 212 3.88 -4.31 -6.45
C PHE A 212 4.16 -5.12 -5.19
N ASN A 213 3.40 -6.20 -5.03
CA ASN A 213 3.70 -7.29 -4.13
C ASN A 213 4.26 -8.45 -4.94
N TYR A 214 5.18 -9.22 -4.36
CA TYR A 214 5.80 -10.37 -5.01
C TYR A 214 6.03 -11.53 -4.04
N SER A 215 6.07 -12.75 -4.58
CA SER A 215 6.51 -13.94 -3.86
C SER A 215 7.17 -14.96 -4.79
N PHE A 216 8.18 -15.65 -4.25
CA PHE A 216 8.79 -16.84 -4.83
C PHE A 216 8.54 -17.99 -3.89
N GLU A 217 7.79 -18.98 -4.33
CA GLU A 217 7.08 -19.94 -3.52
C GLU A 217 7.51 -21.37 -3.79
N TYR A 218 7.64 -22.17 -2.74
CA TYR A 218 7.92 -23.59 -2.85
C TYR A 218 6.99 -24.41 -1.96
N GLU A 219 6.33 -25.43 -2.53
CA GLU A 219 5.52 -26.40 -1.81
C GLU A 219 6.42 -27.49 -1.24
N PHE A 220 6.81 -27.35 0.03
CA PHE A 220 7.70 -28.28 0.72
C PHE A 220 6.97 -29.46 1.38
N LEU A 221 5.68 -29.31 1.66
CA LEU A 221 4.76 -30.35 2.10
C LEU A 221 3.43 -30.16 1.37
N LYS A 222 2.66 -31.20 1.20
CA LYS A 222 1.33 -31.14 0.58
C LYS A 222 0.48 -30.07 1.27
N ASN A 223 -0.02 -29.11 0.49
CA ASN A 223 -0.82 -27.97 0.95
C ASN A 223 -0.06 -26.94 1.80
N PHE A 224 1.25 -27.08 1.97
CA PHE A 224 2.09 -26.11 2.69
C PHE A 224 3.12 -25.50 1.74
N ARG A 225 3.11 -24.16 1.64
CA ARG A 225 4.08 -23.40 0.86
C ARG A 225 4.88 -22.47 1.75
N GLY A 226 6.19 -22.43 1.56
CA GLY A 226 7.07 -21.40 2.07
C GLY A 226 7.46 -20.46 0.93
N ALA A 227 7.75 -19.21 1.24
CA ALA A 227 8.15 -18.23 0.25
C ALA A 227 9.13 -17.19 0.81
N ILE A 228 9.88 -16.59 -0.11
CA ILE A 228 10.43 -15.25 0.06
C ILE A 228 9.45 -14.30 -0.62
N ALA A 229 8.95 -13.31 0.13
CA ALA A 229 7.92 -12.40 -0.34
C ALA A 229 8.22 -10.96 0.11
N GLY A 230 7.59 -10.00 -0.54
CA GLY A 230 7.78 -8.60 -0.20
C GLY A 230 6.95 -7.68 -1.07
N TYR A 231 7.35 -6.41 -1.08
CA TYR A 231 6.73 -5.37 -1.88
C TYR A 231 7.73 -4.28 -2.25
N TYR A 232 7.35 -3.50 -3.24
CA TYR A 232 8.06 -2.30 -3.66
C TYR A 232 7.05 -1.19 -3.94
N LEU A 233 7.38 0.03 -3.55
CA LEU A 233 6.68 1.25 -3.90
C LEU A 233 7.67 2.24 -4.48
N LYS A 234 7.27 2.90 -5.56
CA LYS A 234 7.93 4.11 -6.09
C LYS A 234 6.89 5.11 -6.53
N GLN A 235 6.90 6.27 -5.90
CA GLN A 235 6.12 7.42 -6.38
C GLN A 235 6.79 7.97 -7.64
N LEU A 236 5.98 8.19 -8.67
CA LEU A 236 6.45 8.56 -10.01
C LEU A 236 6.49 10.07 -10.23
N THR A 237 5.48 10.79 -9.71
CA THR A 237 5.40 12.24 -9.75
C THR A 237 5.52 12.83 -8.35
N ASP A 238 5.97 14.06 -8.24
CA ASP A 238 5.94 14.79 -6.97
C ASP A 238 4.49 15.03 -6.53
N ASP A 239 4.28 15.23 -5.22
CA ASP A 239 3.00 15.69 -4.69
C ASP A 239 2.70 17.11 -5.19
N GLU A 240 1.43 17.48 -5.13
CA GLU A 240 1.00 18.84 -5.40
C GLU A 240 0.30 19.42 -4.17
N VAL A 241 0.56 20.69 -3.88
CA VAL A 241 -0.10 21.47 -2.84
C VAL A 241 -0.63 22.74 -3.46
N ASN A 242 -1.94 23.01 -3.36
CA ASN A 242 -2.61 24.13 -4.05
C ASN A 242 -2.29 24.17 -5.57
N GLY A 243 -2.25 23.00 -6.22
CA GLY A 243 -1.94 22.84 -7.63
C GLY A 243 -0.48 23.05 -8.02
N ASN A 244 0.43 23.26 -7.06
CA ASN A 244 1.86 23.44 -7.29
C ASN A 244 2.63 22.18 -6.88
N SER A 245 3.51 21.71 -7.76
CA SER A 245 4.39 20.57 -7.47
C SER A 245 5.32 20.89 -6.30
N VAL A 246 5.54 19.89 -5.42
CA VAL A 246 6.45 19.91 -4.28
C VAL A 246 7.70 19.10 -4.63
N PRO A 247 8.76 19.70 -5.18
CA PRO A 247 9.93 18.96 -5.63
C PRO A 247 10.61 18.17 -4.52
N GLY A 248 10.89 16.88 -4.79
CA GLY A 248 11.56 15.98 -3.86
C GLY A 248 10.62 15.32 -2.84
N SER A 249 9.30 15.31 -3.07
CA SER A 249 8.30 14.66 -2.21
C SER A 249 8.09 13.16 -2.52
N LYS A 250 8.77 12.61 -3.54
CA LYS A 250 8.56 11.23 -3.99
C LYS A 250 8.93 10.21 -2.93
N GLU A 251 7.99 9.32 -2.64
CA GLU A 251 8.19 8.20 -1.72
C GLU A 251 8.78 6.98 -2.43
N GLN A 252 9.57 6.22 -1.70
CA GLN A 252 10.05 4.91 -2.11
C GLN A 252 10.17 3.97 -0.91
N VAL A 253 9.92 2.67 -1.12
CA VAL A 253 10.29 1.62 -0.17
C VAL A 253 10.40 0.28 -0.88
N PHE A 254 11.35 -0.54 -0.46
CA PHE A 254 11.45 -1.96 -0.78
C PHE A 254 11.35 -2.77 0.50
N ALA A 255 10.67 -3.92 0.45
CA ALA A 255 10.56 -4.83 1.59
C ALA A 255 10.69 -6.28 1.16
N ILE A 256 11.29 -7.09 2.04
CA ILE A 256 11.52 -8.52 1.82
C ILE A 256 11.42 -9.27 3.14
N GLY A 257 10.92 -10.50 3.07
CA GLY A 257 10.88 -11.40 4.23
C GLY A 257 10.27 -12.75 3.94
N PRO A 258 10.19 -13.63 4.94
CA PRO A 258 9.61 -14.96 4.82
C PRO A 258 8.08 -14.91 4.83
N ALA A 259 7.48 -15.84 4.10
CA ALA A 259 6.05 -16.10 4.13
C ALA A 259 5.78 -17.61 4.16
N VAL A 260 4.66 -17.98 4.76
CA VAL A 260 4.14 -19.35 4.72
C VAL A 260 2.65 -19.34 4.43
N SER A 261 2.16 -20.35 3.74
CA SER A 261 0.72 -20.56 3.56
C SER A 261 0.35 -22.02 3.74
N TRP A 262 -0.87 -22.24 4.20
CA TRP A 262 -1.45 -23.55 4.43
C TRP A 262 -2.87 -23.61 3.89
N ALA A 263 -3.11 -24.51 2.93
CA ALA A 263 -4.46 -24.88 2.51
C ALA A 263 -4.99 -25.95 3.48
N ALA A 264 -5.55 -25.48 4.62
CA ALA A 264 -6.01 -26.34 5.71
C ALA A 264 -7.22 -27.22 5.32
N ALA A 265 -8.03 -26.72 4.37
CA ALA A 265 -9.12 -27.45 3.74
C ALA A 265 -9.28 -26.98 2.28
N PRO A 266 -10.07 -27.66 1.43
CA PRO A 266 -10.30 -27.24 0.04
C PRO A 266 -10.89 -25.83 -0.10
N ASN A 267 -11.51 -25.32 0.96
CA ASN A 267 -12.15 -24.00 1.00
C ASN A 267 -11.61 -23.09 2.12
N PHE A 268 -10.51 -23.46 2.80
CA PHE A 268 -9.98 -22.71 3.93
C PHE A 268 -8.45 -22.58 3.85
N PHE A 269 -7.97 -21.34 3.78
CA PHE A 269 -6.57 -21.02 3.55
C PHE A 269 -6.06 -20.04 4.59
N LEU A 270 -4.87 -20.29 5.09
CA LEU A 270 -4.17 -19.46 6.06
C LEU A 270 -2.84 -19.01 5.47
N GLY A 271 -2.40 -17.80 5.83
CA GLY A 271 -1.10 -17.26 5.46
C GLY A 271 -0.52 -16.43 6.58
N LEU A 272 0.80 -16.43 6.69
CA LEU A 272 1.55 -15.55 7.59
C LEU A 272 2.80 -15.07 6.86
N LYS A 273 3.06 -13.77 6.91
CA LYS A 273 4.24 -13.13 6.34
C LYS A 273 4.78 -12.07 7.29
N THR A 274 6.09 -11.94 7.33
CA THR A 274 6.77 -10.77 7.89
C THR A 274 7.74 -10.23 6.84
N ALA A 275 7.76 -8.92 6.64
CA ALA A 275 8.69 -8.26 5.72
C ALA A 275 9.32 -7.04 6.41
N TRP A 276 10.61 -6.86 6.19
CA TRP A 276 11.40 -5.72 6.67
C TRP A 276 11.65 -4.76 5.52
N GLU A 277 11.41 -3.49 5.80
CA GLU A 277 11.60 -2.39 4.84
C GLU A 277 13.06 -1.96 4.77
N THR A 278 13.47 -1.52 3.58
CA THR A 278 14.79 -0.95 3.27
C THR A 278 14.69 -0.07 2.01
N SER A 279 15.75 0.64 1.67
CA SER A 279 15.78 1.54 0.50
C SER A 279 14.62 2.54 0.52
N THR A 280 14.37 3.08 1.69
CA THR A 280 13.23 3.95 1.98
C THR A 280 13.59 5.40 1.77
N GLU A 281 12.71 6.15 1.11
CA GLU A 281 12.81 7.60 0.87
C GLU A 281 11.47 8.27 1.23
N ASN A 282 11.51 9.42 1.93
CA ASN A 282 10.37 10.25 2.32
C ASN A 282 9.24 9.52 3.06
N ARG A 283 9.56 8.52 3.88
CA ARG A 283 8.55 7.77 4.63
C ARG A 283 9.15 7.02 5.83
N PRO A 284 8.31 6.48 6.73
CA PRO A 284 8.77 5.56 7.75
C PRO A 284 9.38 4.29 7.12
N GLU A 285 10.47 3.77 7.72
CA GLU A 285 11.10 2.49 7.43
C GLU A 285 10.90 1.55 8.61
N GLY A 286 10.16 0.48 8.42
CA GLY A 286 9.77 -0.41 9.50
C GLY A 286 9.64 -1.87 9.10
N ASN A 287 8.73 -2.56 9.76
CA ASN A 287 8.38 -3.93 9.41
C ASN A 287 6.86 -4.12 9.38
N ARG A 288 6.42 -5.05 8.54
CA ARG A 288 5.01 -5.46 8.40
C ARG A 288 4.87 -6.94 8.63
N THR A 289 3.97 -7.31 9.52
CA THR A 289 3.55 -8.70 9.70
C THR A 289 2.09 -8.82 9.32
N THR A 290 1.78 -9.71 8.36
CA THR A 290 0.44 -9.92 7.84
C THR A 290 0.01 -11.36 8.08
N PHE A 291 -1.11 -11.54 8.77
CA PHE A 291 -1.86 -12.79 8.83
C PHE A 291 -3.02 -12.71 7.84
N ARG A 292 -3.22 -13.76 7.05
CA ARG A 292 -4.33 -13.87 6.08
C ARG A 292 -5.15 -15.11 6.36
N LEU A 293 -6.46 -14.95 6.37
CA LEU A 293 -7.42 -16.04 6.40
C LEU A 293 -8.33 -15.89 5.18
N THR A 294 -8.49 -16.93 4.37
CA THR A 294 -9.44 -16.93 3.25
C THR A 294 -10.37 -18.12 3.37
N TYR A 295 -11.67 -17.86 3.27
CA TYR A 295 -12.72 -18.88 3.25
C TYR A 295 -13.53 -18.76 1.96
N LYS A 296 -13.75 -19.89 1.28
CA LYS A 296 -14.64 -20.03 0.12
C LYS A 296 -15.93 -20.67 0.58
N PHE A 297 -17.07 -19.99 0.33
CA PHE A 297 -18.41 -20.48 0.59
C PHE A 297 -18.89 -21.51 -0.41
#